data_01f7280840a1463947d3cdd0ff318be7
#
_entry.id   01f7280840a1463947d3cdd0ff318be7
#
_cell.length_a   1.000
_cell.length_b   1.000
_cell.length_c   1.000
_cell.angle_alpha   90.00
_cell.angle_beta   90.00
_cell.angle_gamma   90.00
#
_symmetry.space_group_name_H-M   'P 1'
#
loop_
_entity.id
_entity.type
_entity.pdbx_description
1 polymer ?
#
loop_
_entity_poly.entity_id
_entity_poly.type
_entity_poly.pdbx_seq_one_letter_code
_entity_poly.pdbx_strand_id
1 'polypeptide(L)'
;MNSNLYKLVFSTRVGTWVAVSPVTRARGKGSRSGPGSQALAVVMATLGLLPAMAQAGLEVDGNASAGQRAGISQAANGVPVVNIVAPGSQGISHNKFTQFDVDARGLILNNSQTDGISQIGGFVVKNGNLGNGPAARGALLEVNGGAPSQLRGALEGFGNQKMDVFIANESGIVGNGVSSVNLNSLTLTTGRPQLNADGTVRFDVRGGQITVEGSGINTSGLSYFDLVARAIRLNALVASHGSTAEIQVVAGLNSYNPASRSFYKLADGGEGAPVWAIDGSTLGAMYGRMIRFVSTESGLGVRHQGVVASTGDVRITAAGDLSVADVYAKVGLRLEGEGIAVAAGKRLDADTVSVLARGELAVDGSLTGERIGLEAQALNNLSLIHI
;
A
#
# COMPACT_ATOMS: atom_id res chain seq x y z
N MET A 1 -44.33 2.66 -5.34
CA MET A 1 -43.75 1.70 -4.35
C MET A 1 -43.63 0.36 -5.04
N ASN A 2 -42.41 -0.10 -5.26
CA ASN A 2 -42.11 -1.31 -6.06
C ASN A 2 -42.15 -2.54 -5.15
N SER A 3 -43.33 -3.15 -4.97
CA SER A 3 -43.56 -4.32 -4.08
C SER A 3 -43.24 -5.69 -4.69
N ASN A 4 -42.60 -5.74 -5.88
CA ASN A 4 -42.45 -6.98 -6.65
C ASN A 4 -40.99 -7.41 -6.92
N LEU A 5 -40.01 -6.90 -6.18
CA LEU A 5 -38.59 -7.19 -6.48
C LEU A 5 -38.07 -8.45 -5.78
N TYR A 6 -38.66 -8.88 -4.67
CA TYR A 6 -38.26 -10.10 -3.96
C TYR A 6 -39.35 -10.59 -3.03
N LYS A 7 -39.28 -11.86 -2.61
CA LYS A 7 -40.02 -12.41 -1.50
C LYS A 7 -39.06 -12.99 -0.47
N LEU A 8 -39.46 -12.97 0.82
CA LEU A 8 -38.68 -13.60 1.88
C LEU A 8 -39.16 -15.04 2.05
N VAL A 9 -38.21 -15.97 2.09
CA VAL A 9 -38.43 -17.38 2.36
C VAL A 9 -37.54 -17.80 3.52
N PHE A 10 -38.10 -18.46 4.54
CA PHE A 10 -37.32 -19.00 5.64
C PHE A 10 -36.51 -20.21 5.15
N SER A 11 -35.20 -20.14 5.21
CA SER A 11 -34.32 -21.25 4.86
C SER A 11 -33.99 -22.06 6.11
N THR A 12 -34.51 -23.26 6.18
CA THR A 12 -34.21 -24.20 7.27
C THR A 12 -32.76 -24.67 7.25
N ARG A 13 -32.05 -24.47 6.12
CA ARG A 13 -30.65 -24.86 5.97
C ARG A 13 -29.68 -23.86 6.62
N VAL A 14 -30.05 -22.59 6.63
CA VAL A 14 -29.24 -21.52 7.22
C VAL A 14 -29.94 -20.86 8.42
N GLY A 15 -31.11 -21.31 8.80
CA GLY A 15 -31.82 -20.84 10.00
C GLY A 15 -32.31 -19.39 9.95
N THR A 16 -32.43 -18.78 8.77
CA THR A 16 -32.79 -17.37 8.64
C THR A 16 -33.69 -17.10 7.42
N TRP A 17 -34.24 -15.87 7.36
CA TRP A 17 -35.03 -15.39 6.21
C TRP A 17 -34.12 -14.94 5.09
N VAL A 18 -34.33 -15.50 3.88
CA VAL A 18 -33.55 -15.21 2.67
C VAL A 18 -34.44 -14.55 1.64
N ALA A 19 -33.98 -13.46 1.05
CA ALA A 19 -34.64 -12.81 -0.07
C ALA A 19 -34.41 -13.62 -1.34
N VAL A 20 -35.51 -14.01 -2.01
CA VAL A 20 -35.44 -14.78 -3.26
C VAL A 20 -36.28 -14.12 -4.36
N SER A 21 -35.98 -14.45 -5.61
CA SER A 21 -36.75 -13.96 -6.75
C SER A 21 -38.24 -14.28 -6.58
N PRO A 22 -39.15 -13.40 -6.97
CA PRO A 22 -40.61 -13.61 -6.86
C PRO A 22 -41.10 -14.90 -7.56
N VAL A 23 -40.37 -15.35 -8.58
CA VAL A 23 -40.72 -16.56 -9.37
C VAL A 23 -40.20 -17.85 -8.76
N THR A 24 -39.43 -17.80 -7.64
CA THR A 24 -38.95 -19.01 -6.97
C THR A 24 -40.08 -19.75 -6.30
N ARG A 25 -40.36 -21.02 -6.71
CA ARG A 25 -41.34 -21.92 -6.10
C ARG A 25 -40.66 -22.79 -5.05
N ALA A 26 -41.20 -22.85 -3.85
CA ALA A 26 -40.78 -23.81 -2.84
C ALA A 26 -41.20 -25.24 -3.28
N ARG A 27 -40.27 -26.17 -3.41
CA ARG A 27 -40.57 -27.59 -3.57
C ARG A 27 -41.01 -28.15 -2.23
N GLY A 28 -42.30 -28.31 -2.07
CA GLY A 28 -42.88 -29.01 -0.92
C GLY A 28 -42.64 -30.52 -0.99
N LYS A 29 -42.41 -31.14 0.15
CA LYS A 29 -42.35 -32.59 0.35
C LYS A 29 -43.66 -33.25 -0.03
N GLY A 30 -43.67 -34.11 -1.04
CA GLY A 30 -44.69 -35.13 -1.21
C GLY A 30 -44.21 -36.42 -0.56
N SER A 31 -44.95 -36.90 0.45
CA SER A 31 -44.74 -38.21 1.05
C SER A 31 -45.39 -39.30 0.17
N ARG A 32 -44.65 -40.36 -0.16
CA ARG A 32 -45.25 -41.67 -0.40
C ARG A 32 -44.32 -42.78 0.09
N SER A 33 -44.85 -43.57 0.99
CA SER A 33 -44.28 -44.79 1.54
C SER A 33 -44.37 -45.97 0.56
N GLY A 34 -43.27 -46.73 0.50
CA GLY A 34 -43.26 -48.09 -0.09
C GLY A 34 -41.99 -48.82 0.37
N PRO A 35 -42.06 -50.12 0.72
CA PRO A 35 -41.04 -50.79 1.50
C PRO A 35 -39.96 -51.45 0.63
N GLY A 36 -38.75 -51.46 1.16
CA GLY A 36 -37.74 -52.48 0.82
C GLY A 36 -36.59 -52.04 -0.06
N SER A 37 -35.50 -51.64 0.58
CA SER A 37 -34.18 -52.25 0.45
C SER A 37 -33.17 -51.43 1.23
N GLN A 38 -32.46 -52.09 2.12
CA GLN A 38 -31.34 -51.54 2.87
C GLN A 38 -30.22 -51.24 1.90
N ALA A 39 -30.07 -49.98 1.52
CA ALA A 39 -28.85 -49.49 0.92
C ALA A 39 -28.10 -48.76 2.04
N LEU A 40 -27.05 -49.39 2.51
CA LEU A 40 -26.02 -48.83 3.39
C LEU A 40 -25.42 -47.64 2.67
N ALA A 41 -25.87 -46.45 2.98
CA ALA A 41 -25.24 -45.23 2.51
C ALA A 41 -23.93 -45.07 3.28
N VAL A 42 -22.86 -45.60 2.74
CA VAL A 42 -21.51 -45.19 3.10
C VAL A 42 -21.39 -43.72 2.70
N VAL A 43 -21.58 -42.87 3.70
CA VAL A 43 -21.13 -41.47 3.58
C VAL A 43 -19.62 -41.52 3.60
N MET A 44 -19.02 -41.74 2.41
CA MET A 44 -17.67 -41.33 2.19
C MET A 44 -17.67 -39.79 2.33
N ALA A 45 -17.16 -39.32 3.46
CA ALA A 45 -16.62 -37.99 3.58
C ALA A 45 -15.41 -37.94 2.62
N THR A 46 -15.67 -37.70 1.35
CA THR A 46 -14.65 -37.15 0.47
C THR A 46 -14.34 -35.78 1.07
N LEU A 47 -13.33 -35.73 1.95
CA LEU A 47 -12.49 -34.54 2.02
C LEU A 47 -11.94 -34.38 0.60
N GLY A 48 -12.74 -33.73 -0.24
CA GLY A 48 -12.27 -33.28 -1.52
C GLY A 48 -11.10 -32.35 -1.19
N LEU A 49 -9.91 -32.78 -1.58
CA LEU A 49 -8.89 -31.85 -2.01
C LEU A 49 -9.56 -31.01 -3.11
N LEU A 50 -10.24 -29.95 -2.69
CA LEU A 50 -10.55 -28.85 -3.60
C LEU A 50 -9.17 -28.42 -4.12
N PRO A 51 -8.90 -28.50 -5.44
CA PRO A 51 -7.71 -27.88 -5.97
C PRO A 51 -7.74 -26.46 -5.41
N ALA A 52 -6.65 -26.03 -4.77
CA ALA A 52 -6.49 -24.63 -4.42
C ALA A 52 -6.81 -23.87 -5.70
N MET A 53 -8.01 -23.25 -5.77
CA MET A 53 -8.35 -22.37 -6.88
C MET A 53 -7.26 -21.32 -6.80
N ALA A 54 -6.31 -21.38 -7.72
CA ALA A 54 -5.31 -20.36 -7.88
C ALA A 54 -6.10 -19.06 -8.03
N GLN A 55 -6.16 -18.29 -6.93
CA GLN A 55 -6.88 -17.04 -6.91
C GLN A 55 -6.06 -16.13 -7.79
N ALA A 56 -6.61 -15.73 -8.95
CA ALA A 56 -5.88 -14.94 -9.91
C ALA A 56 -5.17 -13.78 -9.19
N GLY A 57 -3.82 -13.83 -9.18
CA GLY A 57 -2.99 -12.81 -8.57
C GLY A 57 -2.45 -13.09 -7.16
N LEU A 58 -2.80 -14.20 -6.50
CA LEU A 58 -2.19 -14.61 -5.22
C LEU A 58 -1.61 -16.01 -5.34
N GLU A 59 -0.28 -16.11 -5.35
CA GLU A 59 0.45 -17.37 -5.43
C GLU A 59 1.56 -17.41 -4.39
N VAL A 60 1.44 -18.33 -3.43
CA VAL A 60 2.45 -18.53 -2.39
C VAL A 60 3.68 -19.19 -3.01
N ASP A 61 4.88 -18.73 -2.64
CA ASP A 61 6.12 -19.32 -3.10
C ASP A 61 6.27 -20.75 -2.54
N GLY A 62 6.06 -21.74 -3.41
CA GLY A 62 6.19 -23.16 -3.07
C GLY A 62 7.61 -23.57 -2.66
N ASN A 63 8.64 -22.79 -3.03
CA ASN A 63 10.04 -23.04 -2.69
C ASN A 63 10.43 -22.39 -1.34
N ALA A 64 9.58 -21.54 -0.78
CA ALA A 64 9.84 -20.94 0.54
C ALA A 64 9.77 -22.00 1.65
N SER A 65 10.42 -21.73 2.77
CA SER A 65 10.30 -22.56 3.96
C SER A 65 8.86 -22.64 4.46
N ALA A 66 8.49 -23.71 5.16
CA ALA A 66 7.12 -23.84 5.69
C ALA A 66 6.72 -22.66 6.59
N GLY A 67 7.66 -22.10 7.35
CA GLY A 67 7.44 -20.92 8.19
C GLY A 67 7.32 -19.59 7.43
N GLN A 68 7.36 -19.61 6.10
CA GLN A 68 7.18 -18.43 5.23
C GLN A 68 6.05 -18.61 4.21
N ARG A 69 5.36 -19.76 4.23
CA ARG A 69 4.24 -20.07 3.33
C ARG A 69 2.92 -19.75 4.02
N ALA A 70 2.32 -18.63 3.68
CA ALA A 70 1.00 -18.25 4.16
C ALA A 70 -0.08 -19.23 3.66
N GLY A 71 -1.13 -19.40 4.44
CA GLY A 71 -2.34 -20.09 3.97
C GLY A 71 -3.23 -19.11 3.21
N ILE A 72 -3.86 -19.55 2.10
CA ILE A 72 -4.85 -18.75 1.39
C ILE A 72 -6.22 -19.39 1.59
N SER A 73 -7.21 -18.58 1.96
CA SER A 73 -8.62 -18.94 2.10
C SER A 73 -9.51 -17.81 1.58
N GLN A 74 -10.82 -17.92 1.79
CA GLN A 74 -11.79 -16.89 1.42
C GLN A 74 -12.70 -16.57 2.60
N ALA A 75 -13.05 -15.30 2.73
CA ALA A 75 -14.09 -14.84 3.63
C ALA A 75 -15.49 -15.21 3.11
N ALA A 76 -16.52 -15.02 3.92
CA ALA A 76 -17.88 -15.42 3.60
C ALA A 76 -18.43 -14.81 2.29
N ASN A 77 -17.99 -13.62 1.93
CA ASN A 77 -18.38 -12.93 0.69
C ASN A 77 -17.40 -13.15 -0.50
N GLY A 78 -16.43 -14.06 -0.33
CA GLY A 78 -15.45 -14.38 -1.39
C GLY A 78 -14.23 -13.47 -1.47
N VAL A 79 -14.06 -12.53 -0.52
CA VAL A 79 -12.82 -11.75 -0.42
C VAL A 79 -11.66 -12.67 -0.02
N PRO A 80 -10.50 -12.60 -0.71
CA PRO A 80 -9.33 -13.38 -0.35
C PRO A 80 -8.84 -13.12 1.06
N VAL A 81 -8.42 -14.18 1.74
CA VAL A 81 -7.83 -14.13 3.09
C VAL A 81 -6.46 -14.78 3.05
N VAL A 82 -5.44 -14.02 3.39
CA VAL A 82 -4.08 -14.52 3.63
C VAL A 82 -3.92 -14.77 5.12
N ASN A 83 -3.88 -16.05 5.50
CA ASN A 83 -3.54 -16.47 6.85
C ASN A 83 -2.01 -16.37 7.01
N ILE A 84 -1.55 -15.23 7.51
CA ILE A 84 -0.12 -14.95 7.66
C ILE A 84 0.54 -15.98 8.57
N VAL A 85 1.83 -16.26 8.36
CA VAL A 85 2.58 -17.18 9.22
C VAL A 85 2.82 -16.59 10.62
N ALA A 86 3.14 -17.43 11.58
CA ALA A 86 3.51 -16.97 12.93
C ALA A 86 4.67 -15.96 12.87
N PRO A 87 4.63 -14.89 13.66
CA PRO A 87 5.68 -13.90 13.67
C PRO A 87 6.97 -14.44 14.30
N GLY A 88 8.12 -13.95 13.81
CA GLY A 88 9.41 -14.19 14.45
C GLY A 88 9.59 -13.40 15.76
N SER A 89 10.78 -13.45 16.35
CA SER A 89 11.10 -12.84 17.66
C SER A 89 10.84 -11.34 17.74
N GLN A 90 10.91 -10.64 16.61
CA GLN A 90 10.62 -9.19 16.52
C GLN A 90 9.16 -8.88 16.18
N GLY A 91 8.29 -9.88 16.16
CA GLY A 91 6.88 -9.71 15.89
C GLY A 91 6.55 -9.50 14.39
N ILE A 92 7.46 -9.81 13.48
CA ILE A 92 7.23 -9.73 12.02
C ILE A 92 6.88 -11.11 11.48
N SER A 93 5.74 -11.21 10.84
CA SER A 93 5.30 -12.36 10.05
C SER A 93 5.88 -12.23 8.63
N HIS A 94 6.78 -13.11 8.23
CA HIS A 94 7.44 -13.07 6.92
C HIS A 94 6.84 -14.08 5.97
N ASN A 95 6.11 -13.60 4.95
CA ASN A 95 5.37 -14.41 4.00
C ASN A 95 5.94 -14.23 2.59
N LYS A 96 6.16 -15.33 1.87
CA LYS A 96 6.73 -15.32 0.53
C LYS A 96 5.74 -15.74 -0.53
N PHE A 97 5.74 -15.01 -1.63
CA PHE A 97 4.84 -15.19 -2.78
C PHE A 97 5.63 -15.20 -4.08
N THR A 98 5.15 -15.92 -5.08
CA THR A 98 5.58 -15.75 -6.47
C THR A 98 4.74 -14.69 -7.19
N GLN A 99 3.47 -14.48 -6.77
CA GLN A 99 2.61 -13.39 -7.23
C GLN A 99 1.76 -12.87 -6.06
N PHE A 100 1.66 -11.55 -5.94
CA PHE A 100 0.83 -10.90 -4.93
C PHE A 100 0.11 -9.70 -5.53
N ASP A 101 -1.15 -9.94 -5.92
CA ASP A 101 -2.05 -8.91 -6.42
C ASP A 101 -3.26 -8.76 -5.49
N VAL A 102 -3.83 -7.57 -5.48
CA VAL A 102 -5.08 -7.26 -4.78
C VAL A 102 -6.06 -6.72 -5.80
N ASP A 103 -7.15 -7.43 -6.02
CA ASP A 103 -8.22 -6.96 -6.91
C ASP A 103 -9.17 -5.96 -6.22
N ALA A 104 -10.17 -5.46 -6.94
CA ALA A 104 -11.10 -4.46 -6.41
C ALA A 104 -11.95 -4.93 -5.22
N ARG A 105 -12.03 -6.25 -4.96
CA ARG A 105 -12.70 -6.80 -3.77
C ARG A 105 -11.90 -6.56 -2.49
N GLY A 106 -10.60 -6.32 -2.63
CA GLY A 106 -9.66 -6.18 -1.53
C GLY A 106 -9.04 -7.51 -1.08
N LEU A 107 -8.30 -7.46 0.00
CA LEU A 107 -7.56 -8.57 0.60
C LEU A 107 -7.55 -8.45 2.11
N ILE A 108 -7.77 -9.55 2.81
CA ILE A 108 -7.68 -9.65 4.27
C ILE A 108 -6.37 -10.32 4.66
N LEU A 109 -5.55 -9.64 5.44
CA LEU A 109 -4.39 -10.21 6.12
C LEU A 109 -4.86 -10.70 7.50
N ASN A 110 -5.06 -12.01 7.64
CA ASN A 110 -5.59 -12.58 8.86
C ASN A 110 -4.51 -12.70 9.93
N ASN A 111 -4.59 -11.80 10.92
CA ASN A 111 -3.72 -11.73 12.10
C ASN A 111 -4.53 -11.96 13.39
N SER A 112 -5.65 -12.69 13.31
CA SER A 112 -6.57 -12.89 14.43
C SER A 112 -6.39 -14.26 15.08
N GLN A 113 -6.39 -14.29 16.40
CA GLN A 113 -6.39 -15.49 17.23
C GLN A 113 -7.81 -15.99 17.53
N THR A 114 -8.83 -15.22 17.17
CA THR A 114 -10.25 -15.52 17.38
C THR A 114 -11.01 -15.36 16.08
N ASP A 115 -12.11 -16.11 15.95
CA ASP A 115 -13.07 -15.90 14.89
C ASP A 115 -13.71 -14.51 15.04
N GLY A 116 -14.12 -13.90 13.94
CA GLY A 116 -14.72 -12.57 13.99
C GLY A 116 -15.26 -12.08 12.66
N ILE A 117 -15.68 -10.82 12.64
CA ILE A 117 -16.22 -10.14 11.46
C ILE A 117 -15.18 -9.17 10.92
N SER A 118 -14.71 -9.42 9.71
CA SER A 118 -13.90 -8.50 8.91
C SER A 118 -14.77 -7.37 8.36
N GLN A 119 -14.18 -6.19 8.20
CA GLN A 119 -14.91 -5.04 7.64
C GLN A 119 -15.20 -5.18 6.15
N ILE A 120 -14.34 -5.88 5.40
CA ILE A 120 -14.50 -6.05 3.95
C ILE A 120 -14.96 -7.45 3.55
N GLY A 121 -14.79 -8.48 4.43
CA GLY A 121 -15.03 -9.88 4.09
C GLY A 121 -16.22 -10.54 4.80
N GLY A 122 -16.75 -9.94 5.84
CA GLY A 122 -17.72 -10.59 6.73
C GLY A 122 -17.03 -11.58 7.67
N PHE A 123 -17.62 -12.76 7.92
CA PHE A 123 -17.08 -13.73 8.87
C PHE A 123 -15.74 -14.31 8.38
N VAL A 124 -14.74 -14.29 9.26
CA VAL A 124 -13.41 -14.85 9.06
C VAL A 124 -13.05 -15.72 10.27
N VAL A 125 -12.58 -16.93 10.00
CA VAL A 125 -12.09 -17.86 11.02
C VAL A 125 -10.70 -17.40 11.50
N LYS A 126 -10.40 -17.64 12.76
CA LYS A 126 -9.08 -17.35 13.34
C LYS A 126 -7.94 -17.93 12.49
N ASN A 127 -6.79 -17.27 12.52
CA ASN A 127 -5.63 -17.75 11.84
C ASN A 127 -4.95 -18.89 12.61
N GLY A 128 -5.07 -20.13 12.12
CA GLY A 128 -4.46 -21.31 12.73
C GLY A 128 -2.93 -21.28 12.75
N ASN A 129 -2.28 -20.53 11.84
CA ASN A 129 -0.82 -20.41 11.78
C ASN A 129 -0.23 -19.70 13.01
N LEU A 130 -1.00 -18.86 13.70
CA LEU A 130 -0.55 -18.16 14.91
C LEU A 130 -0.44 -19.10 16.13
N GLY A 131 -1.16 -20.22 16.12
CA GLY A 131 -1.21 -21.14 17.25
C GLY A 131 -1.60 -20.42 18.54
N ASN A 132 -0.83 -20.64 19.61
CA ASN A 132 -0.94 -19.93 20.89
C ASN A 132 0.03 -18.75 21.02
N GLY A 133 0.76 -18.43 19.95
CA GLY A 133 1.71 -17.32 19.90
C GLY A 133 1.00 -15.96 19.78
N PRO A 134 1.73 -14.86 19.93
CA PRO A 134 1.15 -13.51 19.79
C PRO A 134 0.72 -13.22 18.33
N ALA A 135 -0.22 -12.30 18.17
CA ALA A 135 -0.49 -11.70 16.86
C ALA A 135 0.74 -10.91 16.38
N ALA A 136 0.93 -10.86 15.06
CA ALA A 136 2.06 -10.15 14.48
C ALA A 136 1.92 -8.63 14.66
N ARG A 137 3.02 -7.95 14.96
CA ARG A 137 3.12 -6.48 14.94
C ARG A 137 3.19 -5.96 13.51
N GLY A 138 3.78 -6.75 12.60
CA GLY A 138 3.87 -6.43 11.19
C GLY A 138 3.87 -7.68 10.30
N ALA A 139 3.47 -7.50 9.04
CA ALA A 139 3.52 -8.53 8.01
C ALA A 139 4.42 -8.07 6.86
N LEU A 140 5.44 -8.84 6.57
CA LEU A 140 6.25 -8.73 5.37
C LEU A 140 5.70 -9.69 4.32
N LEU A 141 5.29 -9.14 3.19
CA LEU A 141 4.81 -9.84 2.01
C LEU A 141 5.87 -9.68 0.92
N GLU A 142 6.80 -10.62 0.88
CA GLU A 142 7.91 -10.64 -0.09
C GLU A 142 7.47 -11.37 -1.35
N VAL A 143 7.64 -10.73 -2.50
CA VAL A 143 7.27 -11.27 -3.81
C VAL A 143 8.53 -11.56 -4.61
N ASN A 144 8.77 -12.85 -4.90
CA ASN A 144 9.97 -13.34 -5.56
C ASN A 144 9.76 -13.61 -7.08
N GLY A 145 8.53 -13.39 -7.59
CA GLY A 145 8.22 -13.59 -9.00
C GLY A 145 8.69 -12.45 -9.89
N GLY A 146 8.67 -12.68 -11.20
CA GLY A 146 9.15 -11.74 -12.20
C GLY A 146 8.12 -10.70 -12.68
N ALA A 147 6.92 -10.66 -12.11
CA ALA A 147 5.86 -9.73 -12.50
C ALA A 147 5.61 -8.66 -11.42
N PRO A 148 5.30 -7.42 -11.80
CA PRO A 148 4.90 -6.38 -10.85
C PRO A 148 3.60 -6.74 -10.13
N SER A 149 3.51 -6.39 -8.84
CA SER A 149 2.27 -6.51 -8.06
C SER A 149 1.23 -5.47 -8.46
N GLN A 150 -0.02 -5.91 -8.65
CA GLN A 150 -1.17 -5.06 -8.99
C GLN A 150 -2.05 -4.86 -7.77
N LEU A 151 -2.02 -3.68 -7.17
CA LEU A 151 -2.78 -3.38 -5.96
C LEU A 151 -3.97 -2.47 -6.32
N ARG A 152 -5.20 -3.03 -6.32
CA ARG A 152 -6.41 -2.37 -6.83
C ARG A 152 -7.57 -2.31 -5.83
N GLY A 153 -7.33 -2.62 -4.58
CA GLY A 153 -8.38 -2.70 -3.57
C GLY A 153 -7.90 -2.44 -2.15
N ALA A 154 -8.81 -2.60 -1.21
CA ALA A 154 -8.55 -2.43 0.20
C ALA A 154 -7.68 -3.56 0.77
N LEU A 155 -6.71 -3.19 1.61
CA LEU A 155 -5.94 -4.11 2.45
C LEU A 155 -6.45 -4.01 3.88
N GLU A 156 -7.03 -5.09 4.42
CA GLU A 156 -7.47 -5.15 5.81
C GLU A 156 -6.53 -5.99 6.67
N GLY A 157 -6.05 -5.43 7.78
CA GLY A 157 -5.45 -6.19 8.87
C GLY A 157 -6.53 -6.72 9.80
N PHE A 158 -6.93 -7.99 9.63
CA PHE A 158 -7.96 -8.59 10.46
C PHE A 158 -7.38 -9.11 11.78
N GLY A 159 -7.81 -8.53 12.88
CA GLY A 159 -7.37 -8.84 14.24
C GLY A 159 -7.64 -7.68 15.21
N ASN A 160 -7.26 -7.88 16.48
CA ASN A 160 -7.57 -6.94 17.55
C ASN A 160 -6.60 -5.75 17.64
N GLN A 161 -5.53 -5.75 16.83
CA GLN A 161 -4.53 -4.67 16.81
C GLN A 161 -4.21 -4.26 15.39
N LYS A 162 -3.91 -2.98 15.21
CA LYS A 162 -3.34 -2.48 13.96
C LYS A 162 -1.95 -3.09 13.75
N MET A 163 -1.62 -3.36 12.49
CA MET A 163 -0.32 -3.93 12.12
C MET A 163 0.37 -3.07 11.05
N ASP A 164 1.69 -3.18 11.00
CA ASP A 164 2.48 -2.63 9.92
C ASP A 164 2.51 -3.62 8.75
N VAL A 165 2.34 -3.13 7.52
CA VAL A 165 2.37 -3.98 6.33
C VAL A 165 3.47 -3.51 5.39
N PHE A 166 4.32 -4.44 4.96
CA PHE A 166 5.39 -4.23 4.01
C PHE A 166 5.16 -5.12 2.80
N ILE A 167 4.93 -4.52 1.62
CA ILE A 167 4.84 -5.25 0.35
C ILE A 167 6.13 -4.97 -0.41
N ALA A 168 6.94 -6.01 -0.60
CA ALA A 168 8.25 -5.93 -1.25
C ALA A 168 8.24 -6.74 -2.54
N ASN A 169 8.37 -6.07 -3.69
CA ASN A 169 8.45 -6.71 -5.01
C ASN A 169 9.52 -6.03 -5.87
N GLU A 170 10.66 -6.69 -6.07
CA GLU A 170 11.76 -6.15 -6.89
C GLU A 170 11.34 -5.89 -8.35
N SER A 171 10.34 -6.61 -8.87
CA SER A 171 9.81 -6.45 -10.23
C SER A 171 8.90 -5.24 -10.40
N GLY A 172 8.52 -4.58 -9.30
CA GLY A 172 7.70 -3.37 -9.31
C GLY A 172 6.35 -3.51 -8.62
N ILE A 173 5.68 -2.38 -8.43
CA ILE A 173 4.35 -2.31 -7.82
C ILE A 173 3.53 -1.25 -8.56
N VAL A 174 2.28 -1.58 -8.88
CA VAL A 174 1.28 -0.65 -9.42
C VAL A 174 0.16 -0.48 -8.39
N GLY A 175 -0.03 0.74 -7.89
CA GLY A 175 -1.11 1.11 -6.99
C GLY A 175 -2.23 1.84 -7.74
N ASN A 176 -3.44 1.28 -7.76
CA ASN A 176 -4.60 1.81 -8.46
C ASN A 176 -5.89 1.55 -7.66
N GLY A 177 -6.23 2.43 -6.74
CA GLY A 177 -7.38 2.27 -5.85
C GLY A 177 -7.04 1.56 -4.53
N VAL A 178 -5.79 1.67 -4.08
CA VAL A 178 -5.37 1.11 -2.80
C VAL A 178 -5.99 1.88 -1.64
N SER A 179 -6.48 1.17 -0.66
CA SER A 179 -6.90 1.73 0.63
C SER A 179 -6.51 0.78 1.77
N SER A 180 -6.63 1.24 3.02
CA SER A 180 -6.25 0.46 4.19
C SER A 180 -7.36 0.41 5.23
N VAL A 181 -7.51 -0.74 5.87
CA VAL A 181 -8.44 -0.97 6.98
C VAL A 181 -7.67 -1.61 8.13
N ASN A 182 -7.71 -0.99 9.30
CA ASN A 182 -7.05 -1.50 10.51
C ASN A 182 -5.54 -1.75 10.35
N LEU A 183 -4.85 -0.95 9.52
CA LEU A 183 -3.40 -0.92 9.43
C LEU A 183 -2.84 0.28 10.20
N ASN A 184 -1.64 0.14 10.77
CA ASN A 184 -0.89 1.25 11.34
C ASN A 184 -0.04 1.93 10.26
N SER A 185 0.68 1.15 9.47
CA SER A 185 1.48 1.66 8.35
C SER A 185 1.40 0.74 7.13
N LEU A 186 1.68 1.33 5.97
CA LEU A 186 1.83 0.60 4.71
C LEU A 186 3.10 1.09 4.00
N THR A 187 4.02 0.18 3.76
CA THR A 187 5.22 0.43 2.95
C THR A 187 5.15 -0.39 1.68
N LEU A 188 5.21 0.28 0.54
CA LEU A 188 5.36 -0.35 -0.78
C LEU A 188 6.80 -0.16 -1.23
N THR A 189 7.51 -1.26 -1.52
CA THR A 189 8.93 -1.17 -1.87
C THR A 189 9.35 -2.14 -2.96
N THR A 190 10.32 -1.71 -3.79
CA THR A 190 11.04 -2.60 -4.70
C THR A 190 12.35 -3.09 -4.09
N GLY A 191 12.57 -2.81 -2.81
CA GLY A 191 13.77 -3.27 -2.09
C GLY A 191 13.68 -4.74 -1.70
N ARG A 192 14.80 -5.44 -1.83
CA ARG A 192 14.95 -6.80 -1.31
C ARG A 192 15.00 -6.77 0.21
N PRO A 193 14.17 -7.56 0.90
CA PRO A 193 14.23 -7.63 2.36
C PRO A 193 15.55 -8.21 2.84
N GLN A 194 16.15 -7.55 3.82
CA GLN A 194 17.28 -8.01 4.59
C GLN A 194 16.85 -8.20 6.05
N LEU A 195 16.82 -9.43 6.52
CA LEU A 195 16.53 -9.73 7.92
C LEU A 195 17.83 -9.78 8.67
N ASN A 196 18.01 -8.89 9.62
CA ASN A 196 19.18 -8.89 10.50
C ASN A 196 19.07 -9.98 11.56
N ALA A 197 20.19 -10.33 12.19
CA ALA A 197 20.23 -11.33 13.25
C ALA A 197 19.34 -10.98 14.45
N ASP A 198 19.10 -9.70 14.70
CA ASP A 198 18.18 -9.20 15.73
C ASP A 198 16.70 -9.24 15.28
N GLY A 199 16.42 -9.69 14.04
CA GLY A 199 15.10 -9.80 13.48
C GLY A 199 14.53 -8.48 12.93
N THR A 200 15.31 -7.40 12.90
CA THR A 200 14.90 -6.15 12.23
C THR A 200 14.97 -6.32 10.73
N VAL A 201 14.07 -5.61 10.02
CA VAL A 201 13.97 -5.66 8.56
C VAL A 201 14.54 -4.38 7.95
N ARG A 202 15.34 -4.54 6.89
CA ARG A 202 15.74 -3.46 5.99
C ARG A 202 15.39 -3.84 4.55
N PHE A 203 15.28 -2.85 3.68
CA PHE A 203 15.00 -3.07 2.26
C PHE A 203 16.11 -2.44 1.42
N ASP A 204 16.89 -3.28 0.71
CA ASP A 204 17.94 -2.81 -0.19
C ASP A 204 17.36 -2.60 -1.59
N VAL A 205 17.16 -1.35 -1.95
CA VAL A 205 16.61 -0.93 -3.26
C VAL A 205 17.74 -0.80 -4.26
N ARG A 206 17.72 -1.64 -5.30
CA ARG A 206 18.70 -1.63 -6.41
C ARG A 206 18.06 -1.46 -7.77
N GLY A 207 16.73 -1.60 -7.86
CA GLY A 207 15.97 -1.55 -9.09
C GLY A 207 14.48 -1.38 -8.87
N GLY A 208 13.72 -1.64 -9.91
CA GLY A 208 12.27 -1.63 -9.89
C GLY A 208 11.64 -0.25 -9.85
N GLN A 209 10.35 -0.22 -10.19
CA GLN A 209 9.54 1.00 -10.23
C GLN A 209 8.23 0.82 -9.45
N ILE A 210 7.83 1.86 -8.73
CA ILE A 210 6.47 1.98 -8.21
C ILE A 210 5.71 2.99 -9.07
N THR A 211 4.50 2.62 -9.51
CA THR A 211 3.59 3.51 -10.21
C THR A 211 2.29 3.67 -9.44
N VAL A 212 1.89 4.90 -9.18
CA VAL A 212 0.56 5.23 -8.66
C VAL A 212 -0.26 5.79 -9.80
N GLU A 213 -1.39 5.15 -10.11
CA GLU A 213 -2.22 5.50 -11.26
C GLU A 213 -3.72 5.33 -10.99
N GLY A 214 -4.55 5.70 -11.95
CA GLY A 214 -6.00 5.48 -11.93
C GLY A 214 -6.67 6.10 -10.72
N SER A 215 -7.20 5.29 -9.82
CA SER A 215 -7.88 5.74 -8.60
C SER A 215 -6.93 6.11 -7.45
N GLY A 216 -5.61 6.01 -7.66
CA GLY A 216 -4.61 6.43 -6.69
C GLY A 216 -4.53 5.59 -5.42
N ILE A 217 -4.08 6.22 -4.33
CA ILE A 217 -3.92 5.58 -3.03
C ILE A 217 -4.58 6.43 -1.94
N ASN A 218 -5.50 5.83 -1.20
CA ASN A 218 -6.11 6.43 -0.01
C ASN A 218 -5.33 5.98 1.24
N THR A 219 -4.64 6.91 1.88
CA THR A 219 -3.82 6.68 3.07
C THR A 219 -4.55 6.98 4.39
N SER A 220 -5.88 7.18 4.34
CA SER A 220 -6.69 7.44 5.53
C SER A 220 -6.62 6.28 6.52
N GLY A 221 -6.50 6.61 7.80
CA GLY A 221 -6.41 5.62 8.87
C GLY A 221 -5.00 5.06 9.11
N LEU A 222 -4.03 5.37 8.22
CA LEU A 222 -2.62 5.09 8.44
C LEU A 222 -1.96 6.18 9.30
N SER A 223 -1.00 5.77 10.13
CA SER A 223 -0.03 6.69 10.76
C SER A 223 1.08 7.05 9.77
N TYR A 224 1.55 6.04 9.00
CA TYR A 224 2.66 6.19 8.05
C TYR A 224 2.36 5.50 6.73
N PHE A 225 2.75 6.15 5.64
CA PHE A 225 2.71 5.58 4.29
C PHE A 225 4.03 5.86 3.57
N ASP A 226 4.69 4.80 3.10
CA ASP A 226 6.00 4.89 2.47
C ASP A 226 6.02 4.25 1.09
N LEU A 227 6.54 4.99 0.10
CA LEU A 227 6.90 4.49 -1.23
C LEU A 227 8.42 4.47 -1.34
N VAL A 228 9.03 3.31 -1.55
CA VAL A 228 10.49 3.15 -1.55
C VAL A 228 10.91 2.30 -2.74
N ALA A 229 11.48 2.93 -3.79
CA ALA A 229 11.86 2.25 -5.02
C ALA A 229 13.02 2.97 -5.71
N ARG A 230 13.64 2.37 -6.74
CA ARG A 230 14.63 3.08 -7.53
C ARG A 230 14.00 4.19 -8.37
N ALA A 231 12.79 3.96 -8.91
CA ALA A 231 12.00 4.96 -9.62
C ALA A 231 10.56 4.97 -9.10
N ILE A 232 9.96 6.17 -8.96
CA ILE A 232 8.58 6.33 -8.50
C ILE A 232 7.84 7.27 -9.44
N ARG A 233 6.71 6.79 -9.99
CA ARG A 233 5.81 7.58 -10.82
C ARG A 233 4.49 7.83 -10.11
N LEU A 234 4.13 9.10 -10.00
CA LEU A 234 2.91 9.54 -9.31
C LEU A 234 1.97 10.15 -10.36
N ASN A 235 1.12 9.30 -10.95
CA ASN A 235 0.16 9.68 -12.00
C ASN A 235 -1.28 9.75 -11.49
N ALA A 236 -1.49 9.61 -10.18
CA ALA A 236 -2.79 9.73 -9.54
C ALA A 236 -2.62 10.19 -8.09
N LEU A 237 -3.74 10.52 -7.48
CA LEU A 237 -3.84 11.07 -6.12
C LEU A 237 -3.30 10.11 -5.06
N VAL A 238 -2.48 10.64 -4.16
CA VAL A 238 -2.13 9.99 -2.87
C VAL A 238 -2.66 10.89 -1.76
N ALA A 239 -3.70 10.47 -1.06
CA ALA A 239 -4.37 11.34 -0.11
C ALA A 239 -4.80 10.65 1.17
N SER A 240 -4.70 11.39 2.28
CA SER A 240 -5.29 11.05 3.57
C SER A 240 -6.45 11.99 3.88
N HIS A 241 -7.67 11.47 3.98
CA HIS A 241 -8.79 12.25 4.53
C HIS A 241 -8.48 12.61 5.98
N GLY A 242 -8.60 13.91 6.31
CA GLY A 242 -8.19 14.43 7.61
C GLY A 242 -6.68 14.61 7.76
N SER A 243 -5.90 14.38 6.71
CA SER A 243 -4.43 14.61 6.67
C SER A 243 -3.68 14.03 7.88
N THR A 244 -3.98 12.78 8.26
CA THR A 244 -3.40 12.12 9.45
C THR A 244 -2.10 11.39 9.15
N ALA A 245 -1.92 10.89 7.93
CA ALA A 245 -0.75 10.11 7.54
C ALA A 245 0.49 11.00 7.30
N GLU A 246 1.63 10.53 7.80
CA GLU A 246 2.93 10.98 7.31
C GLU A 246 3.30 10.18 6.07
N ILE A 247 3.57 10.87 4.97
CA ILE A 247 3.89 10.26 3.68
C ILE A 247 5.36 10.47 3.38
N GLN A 248 6.07 9.38 3.08
CA GLN A 248 7.47 9.44 2.66
C GLN A 248 7.66 8.72 1.33
N VAL A 249 8.36 9.38 0.41
CA VAL A 249 8.69 8.87 -0.92
C VAL A 249 10.21 8.90 -1.05
N VAL A 250 10.84 7.73 -1.07
CA VAL A 250 12.30 7.57 -1.18
C VAL A 250 12.64 6.86 -2.48
N ALA A 251 13.33 7.53 -3.37
CA ALA A 251 13.69 6.98 -4.66
C ALA A 251 15.21 6.98 -4.89
N GLY A 252 15.69 6.09 -5.76
CA GLY A 252 17.10 5.85 -6.04
C GLY A 252 17.68 4.68 -5.27
N LEU A 253 18.98 4.44 -5.43
CA LEU A 253 19.70 3.36 -4.77
C LEU A 253 19.83 3.64 -3.27
N ASN A 254 19.15 2.86 -2.45
CA ASN A 254 19.13 3.08 -1.00
C ASN A 254 18.88 1.80 -0.20
N SER A 255 19.26 1.82 1.07
CA SER A 255 18.85 0.83 2.07
C SER A 255 17.92 1.50 3.06
N TYR A 256 16.68 1.05 3.12
CA TYR A 256 15.60 1.63 3.90
C TYR A 256 15.28 0.80 5.15
N ASN A 257 15.16 1.45 6.29
CA ASN A 257 14.71 0.85 7.55
C ASN A 257 13.28 1.33 7.86
N PRO A 258 12.25 0.48 7.76
CA PRO A 258 10.88 0.88 7.97
C PRO A 258 10.55 1.22 9.44
N ALA A 259 11.24 0.63 10.40
CA ALA A 259 10.99 0.88 11.82
C ALA A 259 11.36 2.31 12.25
N SER A 260 12.49 2.82 11.74
CA SER A 260 12.94 4.20 12.00
C SER A 260 12.60 5.17 10.87
N ARG A 261 12.09 4.65 9.74
CA ARG A 261 11.84 5.39 8.49
C ARG A 261 13.08 6.14 7.99
N SER A 262 14.25 5.60 8.31
CA SER A 262 15.54 6.11 7.90
C SER A 262 16.09 5.34 6.71
N PHE A 263 16.96 5.96 5.95
CA PHE A 263 17.64 5.35 4.81
C PHE A 263 19.08 5.82 4.75
N TYR A 264 19.91 5.04 4.08
CA TYR A 264 21.22 5.49 3.62
C TYR A 264 21.38 5.16 2.13
N LYS A 265 22.16 6.00 1.43
CA LYS A 265 22.48 5.80 0.04
C LYS A 265 23.32 4.54 -0.11
N LEU A 266 22.98 3.69 -1.07
CA LEU A 266 23.86 2.64 -1.58
C LEU A 266 24.81 3.25 -2.62
N ALA A 267 25.92 2.55 -2.91
CA ALA A 267 26.85 2.98 -3.94
C ALA A 267 26.11 3.15 -5.28
N ASP A 268 26.39 4.24 -5.97
CA ASP A 268 25.92 4.46 -7.33
C ASP A 268 26.48 3.36 -8.24
N GLY A 269 25.69 2.93 -9.17
CA GLY A 269 26.11 1.92 -10.12
C GLY A 269 24.93 1.15 -10.68
N GLY A 270 25.09 0.68 -11.90
CA GLY A 270 24.11 -0.12 -12.62
C GLY A 270 23.58 0.61 -13.86
N GLU A 271 23.36 -0.18 -14.89
CA GLU A 271 22.74 0.28 -16.13
C GLU A 271 21.26 0.64 -15.89
N GLY A 272 20.72 1.54 -16.71
CA GLY A 272 19.29 1.85 -16.72
C GLY A 272 18.86 2.79 -15.59
N ALA A 273 19.69 3.76 -15.20
CA ALA A 273 19.24 4.84 -14.31
C ALA A 273 18.02 5.56 -14.92
N PRO A 274 16.95 5.83 -14.13
CA PRO A 274 15.80 6.59 -14.60
C PRO A 274 16.21 8.05 -14.86
N VAL A 275 15.50 8.75 -15.74
CA VAL A 275 15.74 10.19 -15.96
C VAL A 275 15.38 11.00 -14.71
N TRP A 276 14.30 10.60 -14.04
CA TRP A 276 13.83 11.15 -12.76
C TRP A 276 13.69 10.04 -11.74
N ALA A 277 14.19 10.26 -10.54
CA ALA A 277 13.97 9.33 -9.43
C ALA A 277 12.49 9.35 -8.99
N ILE A 278 11.92 10.55 -8.88
CA ILE A 278 10.49 10.75 -8.61
C ILE A 278 9.95 11.61 -9.77
N ASP A 279 8.91 11.11 -10.43
CA ASP A 279 8.23 11.78 -11.53
C ASP A 279 6.70 11.81 -11.27
N GLY A 280 6.19 12.98 -10.89
CA GLY A 280 4.77 13.22 -10.63
C GLY A 280 4.14 14.04 -11.75
N SER A 281 3.10 13.49 -12.38
CA SER A 281 2.27 14.22 -13.32
C SER A 281 1.35 15.22 -12.62
N THR A 282 0.64 16.05 -13.38
CA THR A 282 -0.36 17.00 -12.83
C THR A 282 -1.49 16.31 -12.07
N LEU A 283 -1.76 15.03 -12.34
CA LEU A 283 -2.75 14.23 -11.62
C LEU A 283 -2.21 13.61 -10.34
N GLY A 284 -0.89 13.62 -10.14
CA GLY A 284 -0.19 13.01 -9.01
C GLY A 284 -0.23 13.85 -7.73
N ALA A 285 -1.34 14.52 -7.43
CA ALA A 285 -1.45 15.33 -6.22
C ALA A 285 -1.25 14.50 -4.94
N MET A 286 -0.68 15.13 -3.90
CA MET A 286 -0.39 14.48 -2.63
C MET A 286 -0.87 15.33 -1.44
N TYR A 287 -1.62 14.69 -0.51
CA TYR A 287 -2.16 15.33 0.68
C TYR A 287 -1.86 14.49 1.92
N GLY A 288 -1.22 15.08 2.92
CA GLY A 288 -0.84 14.38 4.16
C GLY A 288 -0.60 15.31 5.34
N ARG A 289 -0.29 14.73 6.51
CA ARG A 289 0.11 15.50 7.69
C ARG A 289 1.54 16.04 7.56
N MET A 290 2.43 15.23 7.09
CA MET A 290 3.80 15.55 6.73
C MET A 290 4.15 14.84 5.44
N ILE A 291 4.84 15.51 4.53
CA ILE A 291 5.22 14.92 3.24
C ILE A 291 6.73 15.09 3.04
N ARG A 292 7.40 13.98 2.71
CA ARG A 292 8.83 13.97 2.44
C ARG A 292 9.12 13.25 1.14
N PHE A 293 9.80 13.93 0.20
CA PHE A 293 10.38 13.34 -0.99
C PHE A 293 11.89 13.32 -0.88
N VAL A 294 12.52 12.22 -1.28
CA VAL A 294 13.99 12.09 -1.31
C VAL A 294 14.41 11.33 -2.54
N SER A 295 15.35 11.86 -3.30
CA SER A 295 16.13 11.07 -4.24
C SER A 295 17.55 10.87 -3.69
N THR A 296 18.06 9.64 -3.74
CA THR A 296 19.33 9.24 -3.12
C THR A 296 20.45 9.01 -4.13
N GLU A 297 20.14 8.70 -5.37
CA GLU A 297 21.09 8.39 -6.43
C GLU A 297 21.62 9.68 -7.07
N SER A 298 22.93 9.83 -7.18
CA SER A 298 23.58 11.07 -7.68
C SER A 298 23.10 11.42 -9.08
N GLY A 299 22.80 12.70 -9.29
CA GLY A 299 22.31 13.25 -10.56
C GLY A 299 20.84 12.96 -10.87
N LEU A 300 20.16 12.11 -10.11
CA LEU A 300 18.74 11.86 -10.31
C LEU A 300 17.88 12.89 -9.58
N GLY A 301 17.09 13.60 -10.36
CA GLY A 301 16.23 14.68 -9.88
C GLY A 301 14.86 14.21 -9.39
N VAL A 302 14.12 15.19 -8.88
CA VAL A 302 12.70 15.08 -8.54
C VAL A 302 11.91 16.06 -9.38
N ARG A 303 10.93 15.55 -10.14
CA ARG A 303 9.95 16.37 -10.86
C ARG A 303 8.55 16.05 -10.35
N HIS A 304 7.83 17.04 -9.88
CA HIS A 304 6.46 16.85 -9.43
C HIS A 304 5.56 18.00 -9.89
N GLN A 305 4.65 17.68 -10.80
CA GLN A 305 3.76 18.64 -11.44
C GLN A 305 2.36 18.70 -10.81
N GLY A 306 2.05 17.79 -9.89
CA GLY A 306 0.83 17.80 -9.10
C GLY A 306 0.95 18.72 -7.88
N VAL A 307 -0.17 18.98 -7.23
CA VAL A 307 -0.20 19.72 -5.97
C VAL A 307 0.34 18.87 -4.83
N VAL A 308 1.23 19.44 -4.01
CA VAL A 308 1.64 18.85 -2.73
C VAL A 308 1.11 19.72 -1.60
N ALA A 309 0.27 19.16 -0.72
CA ALA A 309 -0.27 19.92 0.40
C ALA A 309 -0.19 19.16 1.73
N SER A 310 0.31 19.83 2.75
CA SER A 310 0.52 19.29 4.10
C SER A 310 -0.07 20.18 5.18
N THR A 311 -0.66 19.56 6.21
CA THR A 311 -1.06 20.27 7.43
C THR A 311 0.10 20.51 8.39
N GLY A 312 1.30 20.01 8.08
CA GLY A 312 2.56 20.26 8.79
C GLY A 312 3.64 20.67 7.80
N ASP A 313 4.74 19.91 7.76
CA ASP A 313 5.90 20.21 6.92
C ASP A 313 5.84 19.50 5.56
N VAL A 314 6.45 20.13 4.55
CA VAL A 314 6.87 19.50 3.29
C VAL A 314 8.38 19.62 3.17
N ARG A 315 9.05 18.49 2.92
CA ARG A 315 10.49 18.44 2.66
C ARG A 315 10.79 17.68 1.39
N ILE A 316 11.48 18.31 0.46
CA ILE A 316 11.87 17.68 -0.80
C ILE A 316 13.39 17.84 -0.95
N THR A 317 14.10 16.72 -1.02
CA THR A 317 15.56 16.68 -1.21
C THR A 317 15.86 15.87 -2.46
N ALA A 318 16.47 16.50 -3.45
CA ALA A 318 16.92 15.87 -4.69
C ALA A 318 18.44 15.76 -4.72
N ALA A 319 18.94 14.60 -5.13
CA ALA A 319 20.38 14.41 -5.41
C ALA A 319 20.78 14.95 -6.81
N GLY A 320 19.83 15.40 -7.60
CA GLY A 320 19.93 16.11 -8.86
C GLY A 320 19.00 17.32 -8.85
N ASP A 321 18.45 17.65 -10.02
CA ASP A 321 17.56 18.80 -10.18
C ASP A 321 16.19 18.59 -9.53
N LEU A 322 15.60 19.68 -9.07
CA LEU A 322 14.28 19.72 -8.47
C LEU A 322 13.35 20.65 -9.25
N SER A 323 12.25 20.11 -9.75
CA SER A 323 11.18 20.89 -10.39
C SER A 323 9.85 20.57 -9.70
N VAL A 324 9.21 21.58 -9.11
CA VAL A 324 7.94 21.42 -8.42
C VAL A 324 6.91 22.42 -8.94
N ALA A 325 5.64 22.01 -8.86
CA ALA A 325 4.48 22.86 -9.12
C ALA A 325 4.04 23.55 -7.80
N ASP A 326 2.74 23.44 -7.50
CA ASP A 326 2.19 24.10 -6.30
C ASP A 326 2.47 23.27 -5.04
N VAL A 327 3.10 23.90 -4.05
CA VAL A 327 3.40 23.27 -2.75
C VAL A 327 2.86 24.16 -1.62
N TYR A 328 2.02 23.56 -0.79
CA TYR A 328 1.40 24.19 0.36
C TYR A 328 1.78 23.42 1.63
N ALA A 329 2.48 24.04 2.54
CA ALA A 329 2.78 23.50 3.86
C ALA A 329 2.28 24.45 4.93
N LYS A 330 1.58 23.95 5.95
CA LYS A 330 1.09 24.83 6.99
C LYS A 330 2.22 25.40 7.85
N VAL A 331 3.29 24.62 8.07
CA VAL A 331 4.38 25.01 8.99
C VAL A 331 5.65 25.34 8.21
N GLY A 332 6.31 24.35 7.63
CA GLY A 332 7.58 24.55 6.97
C GLY A 332 7.67 23.88 5.60
N LEU A 333 8.22 24.59 4.65
CA LEU A 333 8.60 24.08 3.33
C LEU A 333 10.11 24.14 3.19
N ARG A 334 10.75 22.99 2.96
CA ARG A 334 12.17 22.89 2.67
C ARG A 334 12.41 22.19 1.36
N LEU A 335 13.09 22.88 0.43
CA LEU A 335 13.51 22.35 -0.86
C LEU A 335 15.04 22.33 -0.92
N GLU A 336 15.64 21.21 -1.32
CA GLU A 336 17.07 21.04 -1.54
C GLU A 336 17.29 20.29 -2.86
N GLY A 337 18.20 20.82 -3.71
CA GLY A 337 18.53 20.20 -5.01
C GLY A 337 19.82 20.72 -5.59
N GLU A 338 20.25 20.16 -6.74
CA GLU A 338 21.36 20.70 -7.51
C GLU A 338 20.92 21.99 -8.20
N GLY A 339 20.00 21.92 -9.14
CA GLY A 339 19.22 23.04 -9.65
C GLY A 339 17.80 22.99 -9.11
N ILE A 340 17.19 24.13 -8.82
CA ILE A 340 15.79 24.19 -8.39
C ILE A 340 15.02 25.15 -9.28
N ALA A 341 13.90 24.69 -9.84
CA ALA A 341 13.01 25.46 -10.67
C ALA A 341 11.59 25.50 -10.13
N VAL A 342 11.05 26.71 -9.95
CA VAL A 342 9.65 27.00 -9.64
C VAL A 342 9.03 27.71 -10.84
N ALA A 343 8.21 27.00 -11.61
CA ALA A 343 7.68 27.49 -12.88
C ALA A 343 6.72 28.68 -12.70
N ALA A 344 6.55 29.48 -13.76
CA ALA A 344 5.62 30.59 -13.81
C ALA A 344 4.18 30.15 -13.47
N GLY A 345 3.50 30.96 -12.66
CA GLY A 345 2.12 30.69 -12.19
C GLY A 345 2.03 29.61 -11.11
N LYS A 346 3.16 29.07 -10.62
CA LYS A 346 3.22 28.11 -9.51
C LYS A 346 3.47 28.81 -8.19
N ARG A 347 3.05 28.16 -7.09
CA ARG A 347 3.12 28.78 -5.76
C ARG A 347 3.77 27.85 -4.74
N LEU A 348 4.74 28.38 -4.02
CA LEU A 348 5.27 27.79 -2.79
C LEU A 348 4.77 28.61 -1.59
N ASP A 349 4.07 27.98 -0.66
CA ASP A 349 3.41 28.64 0.45
C ASP A 349 3.60 27.88 1.76
N ALA A 350 4.18 28.54 2.76
CA ALA A 350 4.32 28.01 4.12
C ALA A 350 4.65 29.15 5.10
N ASP A 351 4.43 28.95 6.42
CA ASP A 351 4.89 29.91 7.44
C ASP A 351 6.42 30.17 7.30
N THR A 352 7.18 29.10 7.02
CA THR A 352 8.62 29.21 6.74
C THR A 352 8.97 28.50 5.45
N VAL A 353 9.55 29.20 4.49
CA VAL A 353 10.04 28.66 3.22
C VAL A 353 11.57 28.70 3.22
N SER A 354 12.21 27.55 2.99
CA SER A 354 13.67 27.40 2.87
C SER A 354 14.02 26.70 1.58
N VAL A 355 14.77 27.34 0.70
CA VAL A 355 15.21 26.79 -0.59
C VAL A 355 16.72 26.82 -0.66
N LEU A 356 17.35 25.67 -0.87
CA LEU A 356 18.79 25.50 -1.01
C LEU A 356 19.09 24.82 -2.36
N ALA A 357 19.53 25.60 -3.34
CA ALA A 357 20.07 25.09 -4.60
C ALA A 357 21.61 25.12 -4.54
N ARG A 358 22.25 23.98 -4.82
CA ARG A 358 23.72 23.92 -4.89
C ARG A 358 24.27 24.61 -6.14
N GLY A 359 23.46 24.74 -7.19
CA GLY A 359 23.73 25.45 -8.43
C GLY A 359 22.77 26.61 -8.63
N GLU A 360 21.94 26.55 -9.67
CA GLU A 360 20.98 27.62 -10.03
C GLU A 360 19.64 27.45 -9.30
N LEU A 361 19.10 28.56 -8.80
CA LEU A 361 17.73 28.71 -8.38
C LEU A 361 16.97 29.61 -9.35
N ALA A 362 16.04 29.03 -10.11
CA ALA A 362 15.15 29.76 -11.01
C ALA A 362 13.75 29.85 -10.38
N VAL A 363 13.26 31.07 -10.12
CA VAL A 363 11.93 31.30 -9.52
C VAL A 363 11.13 32.22 -10.44
N ASP A 364 10.29 31.62 -11.27
CA ASP A 364 9.32 32.33 -12.13
C ASP A 364 7.91 32.37 -11.52
N GLY A 365 7.68 31.52 -10.50
CA GLY A 365 6.46 31.44 -9.73
C GLY A 365 6.40 32.42 -8.56
N SER A 366 5.61 32.12 -7.52
CA SER A 366 5.51 32.94 -6.32
C SER A 366 5.93 32.15 -5.06
N LEU A 367 6.60 32.85 -4.13
CA LEU A 367 6.89 32.35 -2.80
C LEU A 367 6.14 33.21 -1.77
N THR A 368 5.48 32.55 -0.83
CA THR A 368 4.71 33.21 0.25
C THR A 368 5.08 32.59 1.57
N GLY A 369 5.39 33.42 2.59
CA GLY A 369 5.69 32.95 3.93
C GLY A 369 6.05 34.09 4.87
N GLU A 370 5.94 33.87 6.18
CA GLU A 370 6.42 34.83 7.20
C GLU A 370 7.94 34.95 7.21
N ARG A 371 8.63 33.87 6.81
CA ARG A 371 10.09 33.82 6.68
C ARG A 371 10.47 33.07 5.41
N ILE A 372 11.27 33.68 4.58
CA ILE A 372 11.76 33.11 3.33
C ILE A 372 13.27 33.17 3.32
N GLY A 373 13.94 31.99 3.25
CA GLY A 373 15.39 31.86 3.10
C GLY A 373 15.70 31.20 1.77
N LEU A 374 16.49 31.87 0.93
CA LEU A 374 16.96 31.38 -0.35
C LEU A 374 18.47 31.34 -0.36
N GLU A 375 19.05 30.20 -0.76
CA GLU A 375 20.50 30.01 -0.91
C GLU A 375 20.77 29.33 -2.25
N ALA A 376 21.62 29.93 -3.10
CA ALA A 376 21.99 29.38 -4.39
C ALA A 376 23.35 29.96 -4.85
N GLN A 377 24.04 29.26 -5.76
CA GLN A 377 25.22 29.82 -6.43
C GLN A 377 24.85 30.89 -7.47
N ALA A 378 23.72 30.68 -8.15
CA ALA A 378 23.13 31.63 -9.08
C ALA A 378 21.64 31.75 -8.83
N LEU A 379 21.14 32.97 -8.74
CA LEU A 379 19.70 33.23 -8.54
C LEU A 379 19.14 33.98 -9.75
N ASN A 380 18.22 33.33 -10.44
CA ASN A 380 17.41 33.92 -11.49
C ASN A 380 15.97 34.07 -10.94
N ASN A 381 15.59 35.32 -10.64
CA ASN A 381 14.30 35.61 -10.00
C ASN A 381 13.47 36.58 -10.85
N LEU A 382 12.41 36.06 -11.48
CA LEU A 382 11.39 36.82 -12.19
C LEU A 382 10.06 36.83 -11.42
N SER A 383 10.09 36.48 -10.16
CA SER A 383 8.92 36.18 -9.33
C SER A 383 8.46 37.32 -8.41
N LEU A 384 7.27 37.12 -7.84
CA LEU A 384 6.78 37.88 -6.70
C LEU A 384 7.11 37.10 -5.40
N ILE A 385 7.88 37.75 -4.50
CA ILE A 385 8.14 37.23 -3.15
C ILE A 385 7.31 38.05 -2.19
N HIS A 386 6.39 37.40 -1.46
CA HIS A 386 5.56 38.00 -0.44
C HIS A 386 5.99 37.53 0.96
N ILE A 387 6.38 38.47 1.81
CA ILE A 387 6.75 38.23 3.20
C ILE A 387 5.69 38.87 4.10
#